data_87ec8fe5a15ec394b088855679b0b7b7
#
_entry.id   87ec8fe5a15ec394b088855679b0b7b7
#
_cell.length_a   1.000
_cell.length_b   1.000
_cell.length_c   1.000
_cell.angle_alpha   90.00
_cell.angle_beta   90.00
_cell.angle_gamma   90.00
#
_symmetry.space_group_name_H-M   'P 1'
#
loop_
_entity.id
_entity.type
_entity.pdbx_description
1 polymer ?
#
loop_
_entity_poly.entity_id
_entity_poly.type
_entity_poly.pdbx_seq_one_letter_code
_entity_poly.pdbx_strand_id
1 'polypeptide(L)' 'MGDLIDTTEMYLKTIFEMEEDGVTPLRARIVERLEHSGPTVSQTVSRMERDGLVHVLGDRRLELTPEGRRQA' A
#
# COMPACT_ATOMS: atom_id res chain seq x y z
N MET A 1 -11.80 10.89 15.11
CA MET A 1 -11.74 10.49 14.93
C MET A 1 -11.53 9.51 14.21
N GLY A 2 -12.20 8.93 14.04
CA GLY A 2 -11.90 7.73 13.45
C GLY A 2 -11.35 7.84 12.17
N ASP A 3 -11.70 8.71 11.71
CA ASP A 3 -11.19 9.02 10.52
C ASP A 3 -9.84 8.75 10.46
N LEU A 4 -9.27 8.60 11.45
CA LEU A 4 -8.01 8.44 11.37
C LEU A 4 -7.64 7.14 11.00
N ILE A 5 -8.46 6.44 10.55
CA ILE A 5 -8.07 5.31 9.98
C ILE A 5 -7.38 5.68 8.99
N ASP A 6 -6.62 5.51 9.06
CA ASP A 6 -5.55 5.74 8.59
C ASP A 6 -5.51 5.30 7.19
N THR A 7 -5.26 6.21 6.34
CA THR A 7 -4.98 5.90 4.96
C THR A 7 -3.92 4.83 4.87
N THR A 8 -2.94 4.86 5.76
CA THR A 8 -1.89 3.85 5.80
C THR A 8 -2.47 2.47 6.06
N GLU A 9 -3.37 2.34 7.01
CA GLU A 9 -3.99 1.06 7.29
C GLU A 9 -4.76 0.55 6.09
N MET A 10 -5.48 1.42 5.43
CA MET A 10 -6.25 1.05 4.27
C MET A 10 -5.35 0.54 3.15
N TYR A 11 -4.21 1.20 2.95
CA TYR A 11 -3.27 0.78 1.90
C TYR A 11 -2.62 -0.56 2.25
N LEU A 12 -2.24 -0.75 3.51
CA LEU A 12 -1.64 -2.02 3.93
C LEU A 12 -2.61 -3.16 3.71
N LYS A 13 -3.86 -2.97 4.06
CA LYS A 13 -4.87 -3.99 3.89
C LYS A 13 -5.09 -4.27 2.41
N THR A 14 -5.14 -3.24 1.60
CA THR A 14 -5.34 -3.39 0.16
C THR A 14 -4.22 -4.19 -0.47
N ILE A 15 -2.97 -3.90 -0.11
CA ILE A 15 -1.83 -4.63 -0.64
C ILE A 15 -1.87 -6.09 -0.18
N PHE A 16 -2.19 -6.31 1.07
CA PHE A 16 -2.28 -7.66 1.62
C PHE A 16 -3.35 -8.47 0.87
N GLU A 17 -4.49 -7.87 0.62
CA GLU A 17 -5.57 -8.54 -0.10
C GLU A 17 -5.16 -8.86 -1.53
N MET A 18 -4.43 -7.96 -2.18
CA MET A 18 -3.95 -8.24 -3.52
C MET A 18 -3.02 -9.44 -3.54
N GLU A 19 -2.14 -9.53 -2.54
CA GLU A 19 -1.23 -10.67 -2.46
C GLU A 19 -2.01 -11.96 -2.28
N GLU A 20 -3.03 -11.94 -1.44
CA GLU A 20 -3.83 -13.13 -1.21
C GLU A 20 -4.59 -13.55 -2.47
N ASP A 21 -4.99 -12.60 -3.28
CA ASP A 21 -5.74 -12.89 -4.48
C ASP A 21 -4.84 -13.21 -5.66
N GLY A 22 -3.54 -13.23 -5.47
CA GLY A 22 -2.61 -13.48 -6.55
C GLY A 22 -2.46 -12.33 -7.52
N VAL A 23 -2.83 -11.12 -7.07
CA VAL A 23 -2.72 -9.93 -7.89
C VAL A 23 -1.44 -9.20 -7.52
N THR A 24 -0.64 -8.86 -8.50
CA THR A 24 0.61 -8.14 -8.24
C THR A 24 0.32 -6.75 -7.69
N PRO A 25 0.81 -6.40 -6.51
CA PRO A 25 0.55 -5.09 -5.94
C PRO A 25 1.36 -4.01 -6.67
N LEU A 26 0.66 -3.12 -7.33
CA LEU A 26 1.28 -1.99 -8.03
C LEU A 26 0.52 -0.73 -7.64
N ARG A 27 1.21 0.41 -7.69
CA ARG A 27 0.55 1.68 -7.37
C ARG A 27 -0.66 1.92 -8.29
N ALA A 28 -0.52 1.56 -9.56
CA ALA A 28 -1.63 1.75 -10.50
C ALA A 28 -2.86 0.96 -10.08
N ARG A 29 -2.66 -0.22 -9.49
CA ARG A 29 -3.80 -1.01 -9.06
C ARG A 29 -4.44 -0.44 -7.81
N ILE A 30 -3.66 0.21 -6.96
CA ILE A 30 -4.21 0.88 -5.78
C ILE A 30 -5.04 2.07 -6.25
N VAL A 31 -4.54 2.82 -7.24
CA VAL A 31 -5.28 3.94 -7.80
C VAL A 31 -6.67 3.47 -8.25
N GLU A 32 -6.72 2.35 -8.97
CA GLU A 32 -7.98 1.84 -9.45
C GLU A 32 -8.87 1.35 -8.31
N ARG A 33 -8.30 0.62 -7.38
CA ARG A 33 -9.09 -0.03 -6.35
C ARG A 33 -9.64 0.95 -5.33
N LEU A 34 -8.88 1.96 -4.97
CA LEU A 34 -9.29 2.93 -3.97
C LEU A 34 -9.82 4.22 -4.58
N GLU A 35 -9.71 4.37 -5.89
CA GLU A 35 -10.13 5.58 -6.58
C GLU A 35 -9.42 6.82 -6.06
N HIS A 36 -8.18 6.67 -5.66
CA HIS A 36 -7.34 7.78 -5.26
C HIS A 36 -6.53 8.24 -6.47
N SER A 37 -6.12 9.49 -6.50
CA SER A 37 -5.32 9.98 -7.61
C SER A 37 -3.93 9.39 -7.57
N GLY A 38 -3.26 9.34 -8.74
CA GLY A 38 -1.90 8.85 -8.82
C GLY A 38 -0.95 9.56 -7.87
N PRO A 39 -0.93 10.89 -7.84
CA PRO A 39 -0.05 11.59 -6.89
C PRO A 39 -0.33 11.25 -5.44
N THR A 40 -1.59 11.08 -5.05
CA THR A 40 -1.93 10.71 -3.68
C THR A 40 -1.39 9.32 -3.35
N VAL A 41 -1.55 8.37 -4.26
CA VAL A 41 -1.05 7.02 -4.05
C VAL A 41 0.47 7.03 -3.96
N SER A 42 1.14 7.76 -4.84
CA SER A 42 2.60 7.81 -4.83
C SER A 42 3.13 8.42 -3.53
N GLN A 43 2.49 9.48 -3.04
CA GLN A 43 2.93 10.10 -1.81
C GLN A 43 2.71 9.18 -0.62
N THR A 44 1.58 8.50 -0.57
CA THR A 44 1.27 7.60 0.53
C THR A 44 2.23 6.41 0.54
N VAL A 45 2.48 5.83 -0.63
CA VAL A 45 3.38 4.69 -0.73
C VAL A 45 4.81 5.11 -0.34
N SER A 46 5.25 6.29 -0.77
CA SER A 46 6.57 6.77 -0.42
C SER A 46 6.71 6.95 1.09
N ARG A 47 5.68 7.46 1.75
CA ARG A 47 5.70 7.60 3.19
C ARG A 47 5.74 6.24 3.87
N MET A 48 4.98 5.28 3.36
CA MET A 48 4.96 3.93 3.92
C MET A 48 6.31 3.26 3.76
N GLU A 49 6.99 3.51 2.63
CA GLU A 49 8.31 2.97 2.41
C GLU A 49 9.29 3.57 3.41
N ARG A 50 9.21 4.88 3.62
CA ARG A 50 10.09 5.54 4.56
C ARG A 50 9.86 5.04 5.98
N ASP A 51 8.61 4.69 6.31
CA ASP A 51 8.26 4.21 7.63
C ASP A 51 8.52 2.71 7.81
N GLY A 52 9.08 2.06 6.80
CA GLY A 52 9.44 0.66 6.90
C GLY A 52 8.29 -0.31 6.78
N LEU A 53 7.20 0.10 6.14
CA LEU A 53 6.02 -0.76 6.03
C LEU A 53 5.93 -1.48 4.70
N VAL A 54 6.51 -0.92 3.65
CA VAL A 54 6.52 -1.57 2.35
C VAL A 54 7.88 -1.36 1.68
N HIS A 55 8.21 -2.25 0.75
CA HIS A 55 9.36 -2.09 -0.13
C HIS A 55 8.85 -1.86 -1.54
N VAL A 56 9.48 -0.97 -2.25
CA VAL A 56 9.18 -0.78 -3.66
C VAL A 56 10.29 -1.50 -4.40
N LEU A 57 9.96 -2.59 -5.07
CA LEU A 57 10.96 -3.41 -5.75
C LEU A 57 11.35 -2.78 -7.09
N GLY A 58 12.42 -3.30 -7.68
CA GLY A 58 12.97 -2.72 -8.89
C GLY A 58 12.00 -2.70 -10.06
N ASP A 59 11.03 -3.62 -10.12
CA ASP A 59 10.04 -3.64 -11.17
C ASP A 59 8.76 -2.94 -10.73
N ARG A 60 8.85 -2.09 -9.71
CA ARG A 60 7.74 -1.29 -9.19
C ARG A 60 6.69 -2.08 -8.42
N ARG A 61 6.90 -3.35 -8.20
CA ARG A 61 5.97 -4.08 -7.36
C ARG A 61 6.14 -3.64 -5.92
N LEU A 62 5.06 -3.67 -5.17
CA LEU A 62 5.10 -3.33 -3.77
C LEU A 62 5.12 -4.62 -2.96
N GLU A 63 5.85 -4.60 -1.86
CA GLU A 63 5.93 -5.76 -1.01
C GLU A 63 5.84 -5.31 0.43
N LEU A 64 4.97 -5.95 1.21
CA LEU A 64 4.87 -5.59 2.62
C LEU A 64 6.08 -6.10 3.35
N THR A 65 6.62 -5.27 4.23
CA THR A 65 7.68 -5.71 5.14
C THR A 65 7.02 -6.55 6.24
N PRO A 66 7.80 -7.26 7.06
CA PRO A 66 7.22 -7.95 8.21
C PRO A 66 6.40 -7.01 9.10
N GLU A 67 6.88 -5.77 9.27
CA GLU A 67 6.15 -4.79 10.07
C GLU A 67 4.84 -4.41 9.38
N GLY A 68 4.88 -4.21 8.06
CA GLY A 68 3.67 -3.90 7.32
C GLY A 68 2.65 -5.02 7.41
N ARG A 69 3.11 -6.28 7.33
CA ARG A 69 2.20 -7.42 7.45
C ARG A 69 1.56 -7.47 8.82
N ARG A 70 2.30 -7.12 9.85
CA ARG A 70 1.79 -7.17 11.21
C ARG A 70 0.71 -6.12 11.41
N GLN A 71 0.81 -5.00 10.74
CA GLN A 71 -0.16 -3.92 10.86
C GLN A 71 -1.34 -4.06 9.89
N ALA A 72 -1.21 -4.93 8.91
CA ALA A 72 -2.27 -5.07 7.89
C ALA A 72 -3.56 -5.75 8.39
#